data_8fa985c8cefa7cafd22d3186959b9de9
#
_entry.id   8fa985c8cefa7cafd22d3186959b9de9
#
_cell.length_a   1.000
_cell.length_b   1.000
_cell.length_c   1.000
_cell.angle_alpha   90.00
_cell.angle_beta   90.00
_cell.angle_gamma   90.00
#
_symmetry.space_group_name_H-M   'P 1'
#
loop_
_entity.id
_entity.type
_entity.pdbx_description
1 polymer ?
#
loop_
_entity_poly.entity_id
_entity_poly.type
_entity_poly.pdbx_seq_one_letter_code
_entity_poly.pdbx_strand_id
1 'polypeptide(L)'
;MSEIILEVQNLKKYYQQGTLFQKRESVKAVDDVSFVLHRKETLAIVGESGCGKSTTVKSLIRLTEPTSGKVILNGEDFTSLKGKELREARKKLKIIFQDPYSSLNPRMTVRDIIAEPIDIEKTWKTRGEREELVLETMKLVGLDPTWINRYPHEFSGGQRQRIGIARAIILKPDIVICDEPVSALDVSIQAKIINLLKQLQEELNISYIFISHDLGVVKHIADRILVMYLGHVIEEGSCEDIFNHPSHPYTRTLLNAIPTIGVEMSENTLIEGDLPSPSNPPKGCVFHTRCPFAKEECKLKQPEVKDLGNGHHYACILNIENESE
;
A
#
# COMPACT_ATOMS: atom_id res chain seq x y z
N MET A 1 -16.65 16.35 -7.53
CA MET A 1 -15.35 15.63 -7.57
C MET A 1 -14.78 15.67 -6.17
N SER A 2 -14.37 14.53 -5.62
CA SER A 2 -13.70 14.46 -4.32
C SER A 2 -12.33 15.16 -4.39
N GLU A 3 -11.92 15.83 -3.30
CA GLU A 3 -10.65 16.55 -3.20
C GLU A 3 -9.46 15.60 -3.31
N ILE A 4 -8.49 15.91 -4.19
CA ILE A 4 -7.22 15.18 -4.28
C ILE A 4 -6.32 15.62 -3.13
N ILE A 5 -5.88 14.67 -2.29
CA ILE A 5 -4.99 14.95 -1.15
C ILE A 5 -3.56 14.46 -1.38
N LEU A 6 -3.38 13.47 -2.27
CA LEU A 6 -2.07 13.01 -2.71
C LEU A 6 -2.07 12.79 -4.21
N GLU A 7 -1.05 13.30 -4.89
CA GLU A 7 -0.81 13.05 -6.30
C GLU A 7 0.63 12.56 -6.50
N VAL A 8 0.78 11.46 -7.19
CA VAL A 8 2.06 10.82 -7.51
C VAL A 8 2.27 10.91 -9.00
N GLN A 9 3.39 11.50 -9.42
CA GLN A 9 3.71 11.75 -10.82
C GLN A 9 5.04 11.09 -11.21
N ASN A 10 5.00 10.11 -12.12
CA ASN A 10 6.14 9.43 -12.72
C ASN A 10 7.19 8.98 -11.70
N LEU A 11 6.74 8.42 -10.57
CA LEU A 11 7.60 7.99 -9.48
C LEU A 11 8.50 6.85 -9.93
N LYS A 12 9.83 7.00 -9.70
CA LYS A 12 10.84 5.98 -10.01
C LYS A 12 11.72 5.73 -8.80
N LYS A 13 11.99 4.45 -8.55
CA LYS A 13 13.01 4.04 -7.59
C LYS A 13 13.87 2.93 -8.13
N TYR A 14 15.13 3.25 -8.35
CA TYR A 14 16.15 2.33 -8.84
C TYR A 14 17.21 2.12 -7.78
N TYR A 15 17.54 0.86 -7.50
CA TYR A 15 18.64 0.49 -6.61
C TYR A 15 19.85 0.08 -7.45
N GLN A 16 21.01 0.61 -7.12
CA GLN A 16 22.27 0.21 -7.73
C GLN A 16 22.81 -1.03 -7.00
N GLN A 17 22.94 -2.15 -7.68
CA GLN A 17 23.58 -3.36 -7.16
C GLN A 17 24.93 -3.54 -7.87
N GLY A 18 25.97 -3.84 -7.09
CA GLY A 18 27.32 -4.11 -7.60
C GLY A 18 28.39 -3.60 -6.65
N THR A 19 29.53 -4.28 -6.66
CA THR A 19 30.76 -3.85 -5.97
C THR A 19 31.59 -2.93 -6.87
N LEU A 20 32.63 -2.28 -6.32
CA LEU A 20 33.54 -1.38 -7.06
C LEU A 20 34.14 -2.03 -8.33
N PHE A 21 34.16 -3.36 -8.41
CA PHE A 21 34.79 -4.15 -9.48
C PHE A 21 33.80 -4.91 -10.39
N GLN A 22 32.48 -4.82 -10.12
CA GLN A 22 31.47 -5.46 -10.96
C GLN A 22 30.61 -4.42 -11.67
N LYS A 23 30.12 -4.78 -12.87
CA LYS A 23 29.18 -3.95 -13.61
C LYS A 23 27.97 -3.65 -12.72
N ARG A 24 27.73 -2.37 -12.45
CA ARG A 24 26.58 -1.93 -11.66
C ARG A 24 25.29 -2.27 -12.40
N GLU A 25 24.52 -3.20 -11.87
CA GLU A 25 23.18 -3.48 -12.35
C GLU A 25 22.19 -2.59 -11.60
N SER A 26 21.20 -2.07 -12.30
CA SER A 26 20.16 -1.23 -11.74
C SER A 26 18.88 -2.04 -11.60
N VAL A 27 18.44 -2.26 -10.33
CA VAL A 27 17.15 -2.89 -10.04
C VAL A 27 16.08 -1.82 -10.09
N LYS A 28 15.18 -1.91 -11.06
CA LYS A 28 14.06 -1.00 -11.25
C LYS A 28 12.87 -1.44 -10.36
N ALA A 29 12.93 -1.12 -9.09
CA ALA A 29 11.90 -1.55 -8.14
C ALA A 29 10.56 -0.81 -8.31
N VAL A 30 10.61 0.45 -8.77
CA VAL A 30 9.45 1.26 -9.16
C VAL A 30 9.86 2.00 -10.43
N ASP A 31 9.07 1.88 -11.49
CA ASP A 31 9.36 2.48 -12.78
C ASP A 31 8.10 3.11 -13.37
N ASP A 32 8.02 4.44 -13.30
CA ASP A 32 6.97 5.26 -13.88
C ASP A 32 5.57 5.09 -13.27
N VAL A 33 5.50 5.06 -11.94
CA VAL A 33 4.23 4.94 -11.21
C VAL A 33 3.59 6.30 -11.00
N SER A 34 2.35 6.44 -11.45
CA SER A 34 1.53 7.65 -11.26
C SER A 34 0.12 7.27 -10.80
N PHE A 35 -0.42 7.97 -9.82
CA PHE A 35 -1.80 7.82 -9.34
C PHE A 35 -2.20 9.00 -8.46
N VAL A 36 -3.49 9.10 -8.15
CA VAL A 36 -4.03 10.07 -7.19
C VAL A 36 -4.74 9.36 -6.05
N LEU A 37 -4.78 10.02 -4.87
CA LEU A 37 -5.60 9.59 -3.73
C LEU A 37 -6.54 10.72 -3.36
N HIS A 38 -7.82 10.40 -3.25
CA HIS A 38 -8.84 11.36 -2.84
C HIS A 38 -9.05 11.34 -1.32
N ARG A 39 -9.66 12.43 -0.82
CA ARG A 39 -10.01 12.51 0.61
C ARG A 39 -11.02 11.44 0.98
N LYS A 40 -10.80 10.77 2.12
CA LYS A 40 -11.58 9.64 2.63
C LYS A 40 -11.61 8.40 1.73
N GLU A 41 -10.73 8.32 0.75
CA GLU A 41 -10.60 7.18 -0.13
C GLU A 41 -9.65 6.14 0.48
N THR A 42 -9.94 4.87 0.23
CA THR A 42 -9.00 3.75 0.39
C THR A 42 -8.55 3.29 -1.00
N LEU A 43 -7.32 3.66 -1.38
CA LEU A 43 -6.65 3.13 -2.57
C LEU A 43 -5.83 1.90 -2.19
N ALA A 44 -6.23 0.74 -2.70
CA ALA A 44 -5.45 -0.48 -2.51
C ALA A 44 -4.36 -0.62 -3.59
N ILE A 45 -3.16 -1.04 -3.19
CA ILE A 45 -2.06 -1.42 -4.10
C ILE A 45 -1.85 -2.92 -3.98
N VAL A 46 -2.12 -3.65 -5.06
CA VAL A 46 -2.06 -5.13 -5.10
C VAL A 46 -1.05 -5.63 -6.13
N GLY A 47 -0.67 -6.89 -6.02
CA GLY A 47 0.27 -7.58 -6.93
C GLY A 47 1.12 -8.60 -6.19
N GLU A 48 1.87 -9.42 -6.91
CA GLU A 48 2.75 -10.45 -6.35
C GLU A 48 3.83 -9.88 -5.43
N SER A 49 4.39 -10.73 -4.54
CA SER A 49 5.55 -10.37 -3.72
C SER A 49 6.73 -9.94 -4.61
N GLY A 50 7.41 -8.85 -4.25
CA GLY A 50 8.54 -8.34 -5.04
C GLY A 50 8.16 -7.45 -6.24
N CYS A 51 6.88 -7.21 -6.54
CA CYS A 51 6.48 -6.35 -7.67
C CYS A 51 6.69 -4.84 -7.44
N GLY A 52 7.15 -4.40 -6.25
CA GLY A 52 7.48 -2.99 -5.97
C GLY A 52 6.56 -2.25 -5.00
N LYS A 53 5.46 -2.84 -4.50
CA LYS A 53 4.46 -2.20 -3.62
C LYS A 53 5.07 -1.47 -2.41
N SER A 54 5.79 -2.21 -1.55
CA SER A 54 6.41 -1.62 -0.34
C SER A 54 7.51 -0.61 -0.68
N THR A 55 8.19 -0.75 -1.84
CA THR A 55 9.17 0.24 -2.31
C THR A 55 8.47 1.52 -2.73
N THR A 56 7.33 1.43 -3.43
CA THR A 56 6.50 2.58 -3.80
C THR A 56 6.12 3.37 -2.55
N VAL A 57 5.56 2.70 -1.55
CA VAL A 57 5.13 3.33 -0.30
C VAL A 57 6.30 3.95 0.48
N LYS A 58 7.42 3.23 0.62
CA LYS A 58 8.61 3.79 1.28
C LYS A 58 9.14 5.02 0.56
N SER A 59 8.99 5.09 -0.77
CA SER A 59 9.35 6.27 -1.55
C SER A 59 8.34 7.41 -1.39
N LEU A 60 7.04 7.13 -1.26
CA LEU A 60 6.00 8.12 -1.00
C LEU A 60 6.26 8.91 0.29
N ILE A 61 6.62 8.24 1.38
CA ILE A 61 6.92 8.89 2.66
C ILE A 61 8.39 9.31 2.81
N ARG A 62 9.18 9.10 1.75
CA ARG A 62 10.62 9.38 1.71
C ARG A 62 11.40 8.71 2.86
N LEU A 63 11.01 7.50 3.25
CA LEU A 63 11.89 6.59 4.00
C LEU A 63 13.03 6.10 3.09
N THR A 64 12.75 6.00 1.79
CA THR A 64 13.72 5.77 0.74
C THR A 64 13.54 6.88 -0.28
N GLU A 65 14.58 7.70 -0.53
CA GLU A 65 14.48 8.79 -1.50
C GLU A 65 14.18 8.23 -2.89
N PRO A 66 13.19 8.76 -3.61
CA PRO A 66 12.91 8.38 -4.99
C PRO A 66 14.10 8.74 -5.90
N THR A 67 14.27 8.01 -7.00
CA THR A 67 15.28 8.32 -8.01
C THR A 67 14.84 9.51 -8.85
N SER A 68 13.55 9.57 -9.17
CA SER A 68 12.89 10.70 -9.85
C SER A 68 11.37 10.62 -9.67
N GLY A 69 10.66 11.60 -10.20
CA GLY A 69 9.21 11.76 -10.04
C GLY A 69 8.86 12.75 -8.94
N LYS A 70 7.57 12.98 -8.74
CA LYS A 70 7.06 13.91 -7.74
C LYS A 70 5.96 13.28 -6.90
N VAL A 71 5.90 13.69 -5.65
CA VAL A 71 4.80 13.41 -4.72
C VAL A 71 4.27 14.75 -4.25
N ILE A 72 3.01 15.04 -4.55
CA ILE A 72 2.33 16.29 -4.18
C ILE A 72 1.35 15.93 -3.06
N LEU A 73 1.53 16.50 -1.88
CA LEU A 73 0.70 16.29 -0.69
C LEU A 73 -0.08 17.56 -0.38
N ASN A 74 -1.41 17.50 -0.42
CA ASN A 74 -2.28 18.67 -0.23
C ASN A 74 -1.86 19.89 -1.11
N GLY A 75 -1.47 19.64 -2.36
CA GLY A 75 -1.05 20.66 -3.31
C GLY A 75 0.40 21.14 -3.18
N GLU A 76 1.18 20.63 -2.22
CA GLU A 76 2.59 20.98 -1.99
C GLU A 76 3.52 19.88 -2.47
N ASP A 77 4.60 20.21 -3.19
CA ASP A 77 5.60 19.23 -3.64
C ASP A 77 6.42 18.68 -2.45
N PHE A 78 5.94 17.55 -1.92
CA PHE A 78 6.54 16.84 -0.80
C PHE A 78 7.96 16.33 -1.12
N THR A 79 8.28 16.06 -2.39
CA THR A 79 9.61 15.59 -2.80
C THR A 79 10.70 16.66 -2.66
N SER A 80 10.33 17.92 -2.77
CA SER A 80 11.27 19.06 -2.67
C SER A 80 11.55 19.47 -1.21
N LEU A 81 10.66 19.14 -0.26
CA LEU A 81 10.74 19.59 1.13
C LEU A 81 11.98 19.08 1.84
N LYS A 82 12.53 19.86 2.77
CA LYS A 82 13.71 19.53 3.57
C LYS A 82 13.55 19.95 5.03
N GLY A 83 14.34 19.33 5.90
CA GLY A 83 14.47 19.76 7.29
C GLY A 83 13.14 19.88 8.01
N LYS A 84 12.80 21.08 8.49
CA LYS A 84 11.60 21.34 9.29
C LYS A 84 10.31 21.18 8.48
N GLU A 85 10.29 21.64 7.23
CA GLU A 85 9.10 21.53 6.35
C GLU A 85 8.75 20.08 6.07
N LEU A 86 9.74 19.24 5.75
CA LEU A 86 9.54 17.80 5.57
C LEU A 86 9.01 17.14 6.85
N ARG A 87 9.51 17.55 8.02
CA ARG A 87 9.04 17.03 9.31
C ARG A 87 7.57 17.40 9.54
N GLU A 88 7.17 18.65 9.28
CA GLU A 88 5.78 19.08 9.42
C GLU A 88 4.86 18.33 8.45
N ALA A 89 5.27 18.16 7.19
CA ALA A 89 4.50 17.42 6.21
C ALA A 89 4.32 15.93 6.59
N ARG A 90 5.35 15.30 7.20
CA ARG A 90 5.27 13.92 7.71
C ARG A 90 4.30 13.72 8.87
N LYS A 91 3.81 14.76 9.52
CA LYS A 91 2.73 14.66 10.51
C LYS A 91 1.42 14.24 9.86
N LYS A 92 1.19 14.71 8.63
CA LYS A 92 -0.02 14.44 7.84
C LYS A 92 -0.02 13.05 7.17
N LEU A 93 1.15 12.41 7.09
CA LEU A 93 1.34 11.13 6.40
C LEU A 93 2.02 10.14 7.33
N LYS A 94 1.33 9.08 7.73
CA LYS A 94 1.81 8.06 8.66
C LYS A 94 1.79 6.67 8.03
N ILE A 95 2.54 5.73 8.63
CA ILE A 95 2.60 4.35 8.17
C ILE A 95 2.35 3.38 9.32
N ILE A 96 1.58 2.33 9.01
CA ILE A 96 1.42 1.12 9.80
C ILE A 96 2.21 0.03 9.08
N PHE A 97 3.21 -0.55 9.75
CA PHE A 97 4.10 -1.56 9.19
C PHE A 97 3.51 -2.97 9.23
N GLN A 98 4.00 -3.83 8.37
CA GLN A 98 3.57 -5.20 8.17
C GLN A 98 3.67 -6.07 9.43
N ASP A 99 4.80 -5.99 10.15
CA ASP A 99 5.03 -6.80 11.34
C ASP A 99 4.80 -6.00 12.62
N PRO A 100 3.72 -6.30 13.37
CA PRO A 100 3.45 -5.62 14.64
C PRO A 100 4.46 -5.97 15.75
N TYR A 101 5.23 -7.07 15.60
CA TYR A 101 6.25 -7.45 16.57
C TYR A 101 7.50 -6.59 16.46
N SER A 102 8.03 -6.42 15.24
CA SER A 102 9.25 -5.65 15.01
C SER A 102 9.01 -4.14 15.02
N SER A 103 7.76 -3.70 14.79
CA SER A 103 7.41 -2.28 14.72
C SER A 103 7.28 -1.59 16.08
N LEU A 104 7.10 -2.35 17.18
CA LEU A 104 6.96 -1.83 18.53
C LEU A 104 8.22 -2.07 19.35
N ASN A 105 8.73 -1.04 20.02
CA ASN A 105 9.88 -1.19 20.93
C ASN A 105 9.46 -2.02 22.16
N PRO A 106 10.02 -3.23 22.38
CA PRO A 106 9.61 -4.13 23.46
C PRO A 106 9.95 -3.61 24.87
N ARG A 107 10.78 -2.56 24.96
CA ARG A 107 11.19 -1.95 26.24
C ARG A 107 10.35 -0.75 26.63
N MET A 108 9.43 -0.32 25.78
CA MET A 108 8.51 0.78 26.04
C MET A 108 7.15 0.26 26.48
N THR A 109 6.47 1.00 27.35
CA THR A 109 5.08 0.73 27.71
C THR A 109 4.13 1.11 26.57
N VAL A 110 2.88 0.61 26.59
CA VAL A 110 1.83 1.01 25.64
C VAL A 110 1.66 2.52 25.62
N ARG A 111 1.67 3.17 26.82
CA ARG A 111 1.64 4.63 26.97
C ARG A 111 2.71 5.30 26.12
N ASP A 112 3.96 4.87 26.29
CA ASP A 112 5.11 5.53 25.68
C ASP A 112 5.18 5.28 24.18
N ILE A 113 4.78 4.09 23.72
CA ILE A 113 4.69 3.76 22.29
C ILE A 113 3.64 4.63 21.59
N ILE A 114 2.44 4.74 22.19
CA ILE A 114 1.35 5.54 21.58
C ILE A 114 1.68 7.03 21.64
N ALA A 115 2.31 7.50 22.72
CA ALA A 115 2.69 8.90 22.86
C ALA A 115 3.94 9.31 22.08
N GLU A 116 4.77 8.37 21.60
CA GLU A 116 6.02 8.68 20.94
C GLU A 116 5.90 9.77 19.84
N PRO A 117 4.90 9.74 18.93
CA PRO A 117 4.76 10.79 17.92
C PRO A 117 4.46 12.18 18.51
N ILE A 118 3.60 12.28 19.53
CA ILE A 118 3.26 13.56 20.16
C ILE A 118 4.41 14.07 21.04
N ASP A 119 5.23 13.19 21.59
CA ASP A 119 6.45 13.55 22.36
C ASP A 119 7.53 14.10 21.45
N ILE A 120 7.76 13.46 20.29
CA ILE A 120 8.71 13.93 19.27
C ILE A 120 8.31 15.30 18.75
N GLU A 121 7.02 15.51 18.49
CA GLU A 121 6.49 16.77 17.93
C GLU A 121 6.19 17.82 19.00
N LYS A 122 6.26 17.47 20.29
CA LYS A 122 5.98 18.37 21.42
C LYS A 122 4.60 19.04 21.32
N THR A 123 3.57 18.26 21.00
CA THR A 123 2.22 18.79 20.74
C THR A 123 1.38 18.96 22.01
N TRP A 124 1.84 18.43 23.14
CA TRP A 124 1.18 18.53 24.44
C TRP A 124 1.86 19.60 25.34
N LYS A 125 1.09 20.19 26.26
CA LYS A 125 1.54 21.25 27.17
C LYS A 125 1.77 20.73 28.60
N THR A 126 0.94 19.77 29.04
CA THR A 126 1.02 19.18 30.39
C THR A 126 1.03 17.66 30.32
N ARG A 127 1.59 17.02 31.36
CA ARG A 127 1.58 15.55 31.45
C ARG A 127 0.16 14.97 31.46
N GLY A 128 -0.81 15.69 32.04
CA GLY A 128 -2.22 15.31 32.03
C GLY A 128 -2.80 15.28 30.61
N GLU A 129 -2.56 16.31 29.81
CA GLU A 129 -2.98 16.37 28.40
C GLU A 129 -2.36 15.22 27.56
N ARG A 130 -1.06 14.93 27.75
CA ARG A 130 -0.40 13.80 27.12
C ARG A 130 -1.08 12.46 27.46
N GLU A 131 -1.41 12.24 28.73
CA GLU A 131 -2.03 11.00 29.18
C GLU A 131 -3.48 10.89 28.67
N GLU A 132 -4.23 11.98 28.67
CA GLU A 132 -5.58 12.05 28.14
C GLU A 132 -5.63 11.69 26.64
N LEU A 133 -4.74 12.28 25.82
CA LEU A 133 -4.62 11.97 24.39
C LEU A 133 -4.33 10.48 24.17
N VAL A 134 -3.45 9.87 24.96
CA VAL A 134 -3.14 8.44 24.87
C VAL A 134 -4.37 7.60 25.22
N LEU A 135 -5.05 7.91 26.33
CA LEU A 135 -6.24 7.17 26.77
C LEU A 135 -7.40 7.28 25.79
N GLU A 136 -7.64 8.46 25.22
CA GLU A 136 -8.62 8.66 24.15
C GLU A 136 -8.28 7.82 22.92
N THR A 137 -7.00 7.84 22.49
CA THR A 137 -6.55 7.07 21.33
C THR A 137 -6.66 5.56 21.59
N MET A 138 -6.35 5.08 22.81
CA MET A 138 -6.56 3.67 23.19
C MET A 138 -8.03 3.26 23.06
N LYS A 139 -8.96 4.11 23.51
CA LYS A 139 -10.40 3.86 23.39
C LYS A 139 -10.83 3.78 21.92
N LEU A 140 -10.37 4.70 21.08
CA LEU A 140 -10.66 4.72 19.63
C LEU A 140 -10.28 3.41 18.94
N VAL A 141 -9.14 2.81 19.31
CA VAL A 141 -8.70 1.53 18.72
C VAL A 141 -9.23 0.30 19.49
N GLY A 142 -10.08 0.48 20.49
CA GLY A 142 -10.66 -0.60 21.29
C GLY A 142 -9.65 -1.34 22.17
N LEU A 143 -8.67 -0.62 22.71
CA LEU A 143 -7.75 -1.10 23.76
C LEU A 143 -8.29 -0.71 25.14
N ASP A 144 -8.20 -1.61 26.13
CA ASP A 144 -8.56 -1.31 27.51
C ASP A 144 -7.59 -0.28 28.10
N PRO A 145 -8.07 0.87 28.60
CA PRO A 145 -7.23 1.89 29.22
C PRO A 145 -6.38 1.39 30.41
N THR A 146 -6.79 0.33 31.09
CA THR A 146 -6.03 -0.26 32.20
C THR A 146 -4.70 -0.88 31.75
N TRP A 147 -4.54 -1.15 30.45
CA TRP A 147 -3.33 -1.74 29.89
C TRP A 147 -2.23 -0.72 29.56
N ILE A 148 -2.46 0.54 29.85
CA ILE A 148 -1.56 1.66 29.53
C ILE A 148 -0.11 1.47 29.99
N ASN A 149 0.12 0.75 31.10
CA ASN A 149 1.42 0.49 31.69
C ASN A 149 2.04 -0.87 31.28
N ARG A 150 1.34 -1.67 30.46
CA ARG A 150 1.82 -2.97 30.00
C ARG A 150 2.83 -2.81 28.86
N TYR A 151 3.58 -3.90 28.61
CA TYR A 151 4.57 -3.97 27.55
C TYR A 151 4.04 -4.79 26.34
N PRO A 152 4.57 -4.55 25.11
CA PRO A 152 4.09 -5.23 23.90
C PRO A 152 4.07 -6.76 23.98
N HIS A 153 5.01 -7.38 24.67
CA HIS A 153 5.10 -8.84 24.78
C HIS A 153 3.94 -9.47 25.58
N GLU A 154 3.16 -8.69 26.32
CA GLU A 154 1.99 -9.13 27.07
C GLU A 154 0.70 -9.19 26.22
N PHE A 155 0.78 -8.84 24.93
CA PHE A 155 -0.37 -8.69 24.04
C PHE A 155 -0.37 -9.72 22.90
N SER A 156 -1.58 -10.09 22.45
CA SER A 156 -1.76 -10.87 21.22
C SER A 156 -1.36 -10.06 19.97
N GLY A 157 -1.16 -10.74 18.83
CA GLY A 157 -0.83 -10.10 17.56
C GLY A 157 -1.82 -9.00 17.16
N GLY A 158 -3.13 -9.27 17.25
CA GLY A 158 -4.17 -8.29 16.95
C GLY A 158 -4.21 -7.08 17.92
N GLN A 159 -3.89 -7.30 19.21
CA GLN A 159 -3.76 -6.21 20.17
C GLN A 159 -2.53 -5.35 19.90
N ARG A 160 -1.39 -5.95 19.54
CA ARG A 160 -0.19 -5.22 19.11
C ARG A 160 -0.45 -4.40 17.85
N GLN A 161 -1.20 -4.97 16.90
CA GLN A 161 -1.61 -4.21 15.70
C GLN A 161 -2.44 -2.98 16.07
N ARG A 162 -3.37 -3.10 17.03
CA ARG A 162 -4.12 -1.95 17.55
C ARG A 162 -3.23 -0.89 18.21
N ILE A 163 -2.17 -1.29 18.92
CA ILE A 163 -1.18 -0.36 19.48
C ILE A 163 -0.43 0.37 18.35
N GLY A 164 -0.03 -0.34 17.28
CA GLY A 164 0.59 0.24 16.09
C GLY A 164 -0.33 1.22 15.36
N ILE A 165 -1.62 0.89 15.22
CA ILE A 165 -2.64 1.78 14.68
C ILE A 165 -2.80 3.02 15.56
N ALA A 166 -2.93 2.86 16.88
CA ALA A 166 -3.04 3.97 17.83
C ALA A 166 -1.86 4.96 17.70
N ARG A 167 -0.63 4.43 17.63
CA ARG A 167 0.58 5.24 17.41
C ARG A 167 0.52 6.02 16.09
N ALA A 168 -0.01 5.42 15.04
CA ALA A 168 -0.10 6.08 13.73
C ALA A 168 -1.13 7.23 13.72
N ILE A 169 -2.27 7.07 14.43
CA ILE A 169 -3.39 8.01 14.35
C ILE A 169 -3.39 9.11 15.42
N ILE A 170 -2.57 9.03 16.48
CA ILE A 170 -2.59 9.99 17.60
C ILE A 170 -2.35 11.44 17.16
N LEU A 171 -1.62 11.66 16.08
CA LEU A 171 -1.42 12.99 15.47
C LEU A 171 -2.53 13.40 14.51
N LYS A 172 -3.60 12.59 14.36
CA LYS A 172 -4.71 12.81 13.42
C LYS A 172 -4.23 13.11 12.00
N PRO A 173 -3.50 12.17 11.35
CA PRO A 173 -2.96 12.38 10.01
C PRO A 173 -4.07 12.43 8.95
N ASP A 174 -3.80 13.10 7.82
CA ASP A 174 -4.69 13.10 6.64
C ASP A 174 -4.65 11.73 5.92
N ILE A 175 -3.46 11.10 5.88
CA ILE A 175 -3.22 9.84 5.16
C ILE A 175 -2.50 8.84 6.07
N VAL A 176 -2.99 7.62 6.10
CA VAL A 176 -2.31 6.48 6.72
C VAL A 176 -2.02 5.42 5.67
N ILE A 177 -0.76 5.06 5.55
CA ILE A 177 -0.33 3.96 4.71
C ILE A 177 -0.34 2.68 5.55
N CYS A 178 -1.00 1.65 5.04
CA CYS A 178 -1.10 0.34 5.65
C CYS A 178 -0.28 -0.65 4.82
N ASP A 179 0.97 -0.93 5.22
CA ASP A 179 1.85 -1.89 4.52
C ASP A 179 1.58 -3.29 5.07
N GLU A 180 0.71 -4.05 4.39
CA GLU A 180 0.26 -5.40 4.77
C GLU A 180 -0.19 -5.53 6.24
N PRO A 181 -1.11 -4.69 6.73
CA PRO A 181 -1.36 -4.51 8.17
C PRO A 181 -2.03 -5.72 8.84
N VAL A 182 -2.44 -6.72 8.08
CA VAL A 182 -3.15 -7.91 8.60
C VAL A 182 -2.53 -9.24 8.18
N SER A 183 -1.46 -9.25 7.37
CA SER A 183 -0.88 -10.46 6.78
C SER A 183 -0.38 -11.49 7.82
N ALA A 184 0.03 -11.04 9.01
CA ALA A 184 0.53 -11.88 10.11
C ALA A 184 -0.56 -12.27 11.13
N LEU A 185 -1.84 -12.04 10.83
CA LEU A 185 -2.96 -12.24 11.77
C LEU A 185 -3.92 -13.34 11.27
N ASP A 186 -4.59 -14.00 12.22
CA ASP A 186 -5.66 -14.96 11.91
C ASP A 186 -6.84 -14.28 11.23
N VAL A 187 -7.56 -14.99 10.35
CA VAL A 187 -8.67 -14.45 9.54
C VAL A 187 -9.73 -13.72 10.39
N SER A 188 -10.08 -14.26 11.55
CA SER A 188 -11.05 -13.62 12.45
C SER A 188 -10.56 -12.30 13.05
N ILE A 189 -9.27 -12.17 13.26
CA ILE A 189 -8.62 -10.96 13.75
C ILE A 189 -8.43 -9.96 12.61
N GLN A 190 -8.09 -10.43 11.41
CA GLN A 190 -8.02 -9.60 10.20
C GLN A 190 -9.32 -8.81 10.00
N ALA A 191 -10.48 -9.51 10.01
CA ALA A 191 -11.79 -8.86 9.85
C ALA A 191 -12.04 -7.76 10.90
N LYS A 192 -11.63 -7.99 12.17
CA LYS A 192 -11.76 -6.99 13.24
C LYS A 192 -10.87 -5.76 13.01
N ILE A 193 -9.65 -5.94 12.49
CA ILE A 193 -8.75 -4.84 12.17
C ILE A 193 -9.25 -4.05 10.96
N ILE A 194 -9.76 -4.72 9.91
CA ILE A 194 -10.35 -4.06 8.74
C ILE A 194 -11.55 -3.20 9.15
N ASN A 195 -12.46 -3.74 9.97
CA ASN A 195 -13.61 -2.97 10.46
C ASN A 195 -13.16 -1.77 11.32
N LEU A 196 -12.13 -1.94 12.15
CA LEU A 196 -11.54 -0.83 12.90
C LEU A 196 -10.99 0.26 11.98
N LEU A 197 -10.24 -0.09 10.92
CA LEU A 197 -9.70 0.88 9.98
C LEU A 197 -10.83 1.65 9.27
N LYS A 198 -11.91 0.98 8.86
CA LYS A 198 -13.10 1.65 8.29
C LYS A 198 -13.76 2.62 9.27
N GLN A 199 -13.96 2.20 10.51
CA GLN A 199 -14.49 3.07 11.56
C GLN A 199 -13.62 4.32 11.75
N LEU A 200 -12.29 4.14 11.86
CA LEU A 200 -11.35 5.25 12.01
C LEU A 200 -11.32 6.18 10.79
N GLN A 201 -11.51 5.65 9.58
CA GLN A 201 -11.64 6.43 8.36
C GLN A 201 -12.81 7.42 8.44
N GLU A 202 -13.97 6.94 8.88
CA GLU A 202 -15.18 7.76 9.04
C GLU A 202 -15.05 8.78 10.17
N GLU A 203 -14.58 8.33 11.34
CA GLU A 203 -14.50 9.18 12.54
C GLU A 203 -13.44 10.28 12.43
N LEU A 204 -12.29 9.96 11.84
CA LEU A 204 -11.13 10.85 11.76
C LEU A 204 -10.91 11.48 10.39
N ASN A 205 -11.74 11.16 9.39
CA ASN A 205 -11.60 11.59 7.98
C ASN A 205 -10.23 11.21 7.36
N ILE A 206 -9.71 10.05 7.70
CA ILE A 206 -8.44 9.54 7.19
C ILE A 206 -8.64 8.96 5.79
N SER A 207 -7.63 9.11 4.91
CA SER A 207 -7.55 8.36 3.66
C SER A 207 -6.48 7.29 3.79
N TYR A 208 -6.68 6.13 3.12
CA TYR A 208 -5.75 5.02 3.20
C TYR A 208 -5.06 4.74 1.86
N ILE A 209 -3.76 4.43 1.93
CA ILE A 209 -3.08 3.62 0.91
C ILE A 209 -2.88 2.25 1.54
N PHE A 210 -3.58 1.24 1.02
CA PHE A 210 -3.64 -0.08 1.60
C PHE A 210 -2.90 -1.10 0.74
N ILE A 211 -1.77 -1.62 1.21
CA ILE A 211 -1.03 -2.67 0.52
C ILE A 211 -1.49 -4.02 1.03
N SER A 212 -1.81 -4.92 0.11
CA SER A 212 -2.09 -6.32 0.42
C SER A 212 -1.78 -7.21 -0.79
N HIS A 213 -1.45 -8.45 -0.51
CA HIS A 213 -1.45 -9.54 -1.48
C HIS A 213 -2.73 -10.38 -1.38
N ASP A 214 -3.55 -10.19 -0.34
CA ASP A 214 -4.84 -10.84 -0.16
C ASP A 214 -5.95 -9.98 -0.75
N LEU A 215 -6.42 -10.38 -1.93
CA LEU A 215 -7.51 -9.71 -2.66
C LEU A 215 -8.86 -9.84 -1.96
N GLY A 216 -9.06 -10.90 -1.16
CA GLY A 216 -10.26 -11.05 -0.33
C GLY A 216 -10.37 -9.93 0.71
N VAL A 217 -9.27 -9.60 1.37
CA VAL A 217 -9.18 -8.44 2.28
C VAL A 217 -9.41 -7.13 1.54
N VAL A 218 -8.75 -6.95 0.37
CA VAL A 218 -8.87 -5.74 -0.46
C VAL A 218 -10.30 -5.47 -0.87
N LYS A 219 -11.05 -6.50 -1.29
CA LYS A 219 -12.47 -6.38 -1.66
C LYS A 219 -13.35 -5.76 -0.57
N HIS A 220 -12.96 -5.94 0.69
CA HIS A 220 -13.72 -5.42 1.83
C HIS A 220 -13.37 -4.00 2.24
N ILE A 221 -12.18 -3.49 1.89
CA ILE A 221 -11.73 -2.17 2.38
C ILE A 221 -11.55 -1.14 1.27
N ALA A 222 -11.21 -1.56 0.04
CA ALA A 222 -10.82 -0.65 -1.02
C ALA A 222 -12.00 0.00 -1.74
N ASP A 223 -11.86 1.27 -2.08
CA ASP A 223 -12.70 2.00 -3.03
C ASP A 223 -12.16 1.85 -4.45
N ARG A 224 -10.83 2.01 -4.60
CA ARG A 224 -10.10 1.84 -5.85
C ARG A 224 -8.89 0.93 -5.66
N ILE A 225 -8.50 0.26 -6.75
CA ILE A 225 -7.40 -0.70 -6.77
C ILE A 225 -6.39 -0.33 -7.85
N LEU A 226 -5.12 -0.35 -7.48
CA LEU A 226 -3.96 -0.19 -8.34
C LEU A 226 -3.23 -1.52 -8.41
N VAL A 227 -3.22 -2.16 -9.56
CA VAL A 227 -2.55 -3.45 -9.78
C VAL A 227 -1.13 -3.21 -10.27
N MET A 228 -0.14 -3.71 -9.53
CA MET A 228 1.28 -3.53 -9.84
C MET A 228 1.94 -4.84 -10.29
N TYR A 229 2.79 -4.75 -11.31
CA TYR A 229 3.65 -5.82 -11.77
C TYR A 229 5.03 -5.29 -12.16
N LEU A 230 6.12 -5.88 -11.64
CA LEU A 230 7.51 -5.49 -11.91
C LEU A 230 7.76 -3.96 -11.90
N GLY A 231 7.26 -3.28 -10.87
CA GLY A 231 7.47 -1.84 -10.68
C GLY A 231 6.56 -0.94 -11.50
N HIS A 232 5.67 -1.48 -12.30
CA HIS A 232 4.71 -0.72 -13.13
C HIS A 232 3.28 -0.90 -12.64
N VAL A 233 2.45 0.13 -12.84
CA VAL A 233 0.99 0.01 -12.76
C VAL A 233 0.51 -0.57 -14.08
N ILE A 234 -0.22 -1.66 -14.02
CA ILE A 234 -0.73 -2.36 -15.22
C ILE A 234 -2.25 -2.24 -15.38
N GLU A 235 -2.96 -2.03 -14.27
CA GLU A 235 -4.39 -1.76 -14.26
C GLU A 235 -4.77 -0.95 -13.03
N GLU A 236 -5.72 -0.03 -13.17
CA GLU A 236 -6.29 0.79 -12.13
C GLU A 236 -7.77 0.98 -12.38
N GLY A 237 -8.60 0.86 -11.35
CA GLY A 237 -10.05 1.04 -11.47
C GLY A 237 -10.74 1.04 -10.12
N SER A 238 -12.07 1.21 -10.12
CA SER A 238 -12.86 1.00 -8.93
C SER A 238 -12.72 -0.45 -8.44
N CYS A 239 -12.95 -0.69 -7.15
CA CYS A 239 -12.96 -2.05 -6.62
C CYS A 239 -13.93 -2.94 -7.41
N GLU A 240 -15.11 -2.42 -7.79
CA GLU A 240 -16.11 -3.13 -8.57
C GLU A 240 -15.60 -3.48 -9.98
N ASP A 241 -15.01 -2.53 -10.69
CA ASP A 241 -14.48 -2.76 -12.05
C ASP A 241 -13.37 -3.81 -12.06
N ILE A 242 -12.41 -3.70 -11.13
CA ILE A 242 -11.29 -4.64 -11.06
C ILE A 242 -11.75 -6.06 -10.73
N PHE A 243 -12.74 -6.24 -9.84
CA PHE A 243 -13.23 -7.58 -9.48
C PHE A 243 -14.19 -8.18 -10.51
N ASN A 244 -15.02 -7.38 -11.17
CA ASN A 244 -16.07 -7.87 -12.05
C ASN A 244 -15.67 -7.78 -13.53
N HIS A 245 -14.82 -6.82 -13.91
CA HIS A 245 -14.46 -6.52 -15.30
C HIS A 245 -12.95 -6.32 -15.48
N PRO A 246 -12.08 -7.24 -14.96
CA PRO A 246 -10.63 -7.10 -15.09
C PRO A 246 -10.23 -7.11 -16.55
N SER A 247 -9.47 -6.11 -17.00
CA SER A 247 -9.12 -5.92 -18.41
C SER A 247 -7.71 -6.41 -18.73
N HIS A 248 -6.78 -6.37 -17.75
CA HIS A 248 -5.42 -6.88 -17.95
C HIS A 248 -5.33 -8.39 -17.65
N PRO A 249 -4.66 -9.21 -18.47
CA PRO A 249 -4.53 -10.66 -18.23
C PRO A 249 -3.96 -11.02 -16.86
N TYR A 250 -3.00 -10.27 -16.35
CA TYR A 250 -2.43 -10.50 -15.04
C TYR A 250 -3.47 -10.29 -13.92
N THR A 251 -4.30 -9.26 -14.01
CA THR A 251 -5.38 -9.01 -13.04
C THR A 251 -6.36 -10.17 -13.01
N ARG A 252 -6.76 -10.68 -14.18
CA ARG A 252 -7.62 -11.87 -14.31
C ARG A 252 -7.01 -13.07 -13.60
N THR A 253 -5.71 -13.31 -13.81
CA THR A 253 -5.02 -14.45 -13.19
C THR A 253 -4.90 -14.28 -11.68
N LEU A 254 -4.63 -13.06 -11.18
CA LEU A 254 -4.60 -12.78 -9.74
C LEU A 254 -5.97 -13.04 -9.08
N LEU A 255 -7.06 -12.62 -9.72
CA LEU A 255 -8.42 -12.81 -9.22
C LEU A 255 -8.83 -14.29 -9.22
N ASN A 256 -8.45 -15.02 -10.25
CA ASN A 256 -8.73 -16.46 -10.36
C ASN A 256 -7.98 -17.29 -9.31
N ALA A 257 -6.89 -16.78 -8.74
CA ALA A 257 -6.18 -17.43 -7.63
C ALA A 257 -6.89 -17.29 -6.28
N ILE A 258 -7.98 -16.50 -6.19
CA ILE A 258 -8.79 -16.37 -4.96
C ILE A 258 -9.62 -17.66 -4.78
N PRO A 259 -9.47 -18.39 -3.66
CA PRO A 259 -10.26 -19.57 -3.39
C PRO A 259 -11.75 -19.22 -3.30
N THR A 260 -12.56 -19.73 -4.23
CA THR A 260 -14.02 -19.55 -4.20
C THR A 260 -14.66 -20.85 -3.71
N ILE A 261 -15.49 -20.76 -2.65
CA ILE A 261 -16.17 -21.95 -2.10
C ILE A 261 -17.08 -22.57 -3.17
N GLY A 262 -16.85 -23.83 -3.51
CA GLY A 262 -17.68 -24.61 -4.43
C GLY A 262 -17.30 -24.53 -5.91
N VAL A 263 -16.21 -23.88 -6.27
CA VAL A 263 -15.65 -23.88 -7.63
C VAL A 263 -14.35 -24.65 -7.64
N GLU A 264 -14.27 -25.74 -8.42
CA GLU A 264 -13.00 -26.42 -8.67
C GLU A 264 -12.08 -25.49 -9.46
N MET A 265 -10.86 -25.27 -8.94
CA MET A 265 -9.85 -24.49 -9.64
C MET A 265 -9.45 -25.24 -10.92
N SER A 266 -9.68 -24.66 -12.08
CA SER A 266 -9.17 -25.23 -13.33
C SER A 266 -7.63 -25.11 -13.35
N GLU A 267 -6.95 -26.15 -13.84
CA GLU A 267 -5.47 -26.20 -13.91
C GLU A 267 -4.87 -25.03 -14.73
N ASN A 268 -5.65 -24.40 -15.59
CA ASN A 268 -5.24 -23.24 -16.41
C ASN A 268 -5.26 -21.88 -15.68
N THR A 269 -5.52 -21.87 -14.36
CA THR A 269 -5.72 -20.62 -13.60
C THR A 269 -4.46 -20.11 -12.91
N LEU A 270 -3.41 -20.93 -12.83
CA LEU A 270 -2.16 -20.56 -12.16
C LEU A 270 -1.25 -19.78 -13.10
N ILE A 271 -0.67 -18.70 -12.60
CA ILE A 271 0.40 -17.98 -13.32
C ILE A 271 1.61 -18.91 -13.37
N GLU A 272 1.94 -19.45 -14.56
CA GLU A 272 3.11 -20.28 -14.74
C GLU A 272 4.40 -19.46 -14.67
N GLY A 273 5.43 -20.03 -14.06
CA GLY A 273 6.78 -19.47 -13.96
C GLY A 273 6.97 -18.44 -12.86
N ASP A 274 8.23 -18.22 -12.52
CA ASP A 274 8.65 -17.24 -11.50
C ASP A 274 8.55 -15.80 -12.00
N LEU A 275 8.44 -14.86 -11.06
CA LEU A 275 8.50 -13.43 -11.36
C LEU A 275 9.87 -13.11 -12.01
N PRO A 276 9.90 -12.49 -13.21
CA PRO A 276 11.15 -12.09 -13.83
C PRO A 276 11.98 -11.16 -12.94
N SER A 277 13.31 -11.23 -13.11
CA SER A 277 14.19 -10.41 -12.28
C SER A 277 14.00 -8.92 -12.55
N PRO A 278 13.78 -8.09 -11.53
CA PRO A 278 13.67 -6.63 -11.70
C PRO A 278 15.00 -5.96 -12.08
N SER A 279 16.14 -6.69 -12.03
CA SER A 279 17.42 -6.20 -12.52
C SER A 279 17.57 -6.37 -14.04
N ASN A 280 16.80 -7.27 -14.65
CA ASN A 280 16.76 -7.47 -16.11
C ASN A 280 15.30 -7.68 -16.54
N PRO A 281 14.44 -6.64 -16.47
CA PRO A 281 13.04 -6.77 -16.81
C PRO A 281 12.86 -7.10 -18.30
N PRO A 282 11.81 -7.86 -18.66
CA PRO A 282 11.48 -8.16 -20.03
C PRO A 282 11.33 -6.88 -20.86
N LYS A 283 11.80 -6.91 -22.14
CA LYS A 283 11.56 -5.82 -23.08
C LYS A 283 10.09 -5.83 -23.51
N GLY A 284 9.57 -4.68 -23.88
CA GLY A 284 8.15 -4.53 -24.27
C GLY A 284 7.22 -4.63 -23.05
N CYS A 285 6.10 -5.35 -23.18
CA CYS A 285 5.18 -5.59 -22.07
C CYS A 285 5.87 -6.42 -20.97
N VAL A 286 5.94 -5.89 -19.75
CA VAL A 286 6.63 -6.54 -18.62
C VAL A 286 6.03 -7.90 -18.25
N PHE A 287 4.77 -8.16 -18.58
CA PHE A 287 4.07 -9.41 -18.30
C PHE A 287 4.15 -10.44 -19.45
N HIS A 288 4.67 -10.11 -20.64
CA HIS A 288 4.58 -10.97 -21.83
C HIS A 288 5.17 -12.38 -21.64
N THR A 289 6.17 -12.54 -20.77
CA THR A 289 6.82 -13.84 -20.52
C THR A 289 5.93 -14.85 -19.79
N ARG A 290 4.87 -14.36 -19.11
CA ARG A 290 3.93 -15.17 -18.32
C ARG A 290 2.48 -14.98 -18.80
N CYS A 291 2.27 -14.18 -19.85
CA CYS A 291 0.95 -13.89 -20.39
C CYS A 291 0.50 -15.01 -21.33
N PRO A 292 -0.64 -15.69 -21.05
CA PRO A 292 -1.14 -16.75 -21.93
C PRO A 292 -1.59 -16.23 -23.32
N PHE A 293 -1.82 -14.92 -23.44
CA PHE A 293 -2.24 -14.25 -24.67
C PHE A 293 -1.11 -13.49 -25.37
N ALA A 294 0.17 -13.72 -24.96
CA ALA A 294 1.30 -12.96 -25.49
C ALA A 294 1.45 -13.13 -27.01
N LYS A 295 1.57 -12.01 -27.74
CA LYS A 295 1.88 -11.94 -29.17
C LYS A 295 3.30 -11.40 -29.37
N GLU A 296 3.86 -11.53 -30.58
CA GLU A 296 5.22 -11.02 -30.89
C GLU A 296 5.34 -9.50 -30.62
N GLU A 297 4.28 -8.74 -30.85
CA GLU A 297 4.26 -7.30 -30.56
C GLU A 297 4.48 -6.99 -29.06
N CYS A 298 3.99 -7.87 -28.16
CA CYS A 298 4.17 -7.71 -26.71
C CYS A 298 5.64 -7.78 -26.28
N LYS A 299 6.51 -8.45 -27.07
CA LYS A 299 7.95 -8.53 -26.80
C LYS A 299 8.70 -7.27 -27.22
N LEU A 300 8.13 -6.51 -28.16
CA LEU A 300 8.81 -5.40 -28.84
C LEU A 300 8.35 -4.04 -28.34
N LYS A 301 7.06 -3.91 -28.02
CA LYS A 301 6.42 -2.63 -27.69
C LYS A 301 5.90 -2.61 -26.26
N GLN A 302 6.23 -1.56 -25.54
CA GLN A 302 5.62 -1.29 -24.22
C GLN A 302 4.16 -0.86 -24.45
N PRO A 303 3.19 -1.44 -23.73
CA PRO A 303 1.79 -1.07 -23.91
C PRO A 303 1.54 0.36 -23.44
N GLU A 304 0.74 1.08 -24.20
CA GLU A 304 0.18 2.36 -23.78
C GLU A 304 -1.00 2.12 -22.82
N VAL A 305 -1.20 3.05 -21.89
CA VAL A 305 -2.36 3.03 -21.00
C VAL A 305 -3.61 3.34 -21.81
N LYS A 306 -4.60 2.46 -21.74
CA LYS A 306 -5.94 2.64 -22.32
C LYS A 306 -6.91 3.08 -21.24
N ASP A 307 -7.79 4.00 -21.57
CA ASP A 307 -8.87 4.49 -20.71
C ASP A 307 -10.18 3.86 -21.16
N LEU A 308 -10.83 3.13 -20.25
CA LEU A 308 -12.16 2.52 -20.47
C LEU A 308 -13.30 3.44 -20.01
N GLY A 309 -12.98 4.63 -19.50
CA GLY A 309 -13.92 5.52 -18.84
C GLY A 309 -14.07 5.21 -17.34
N ASN A 310 -14.77 6.09 -16.63
CA ASN A 310 -15.03 5.98 -15.18
C ASN A 310 -13.79 5.82 -14.29
N GLY A 311 -12.58 6.19 -14.79
CA GLY A 311 -11.32 6.03 -14.07
C GLY A 311 -10.77 4.59 -14.11
N HIS A 312 -11.26 3.73 -15.01
CA HIS A 312 -10.71 2.41 -15.25
C HIS A 312 -9.67 2.47 -16.38
N HIS A 313 -8.42 2.20 -16.04
CA HIS A 313 -7.27 2.25 -16.95
C HIS A 313 -6.49 0.94 -16.93
N TYR A 314 -5.95 0.51 -18.08
CA TYR A 314 -5.10 -0.66 -18.15
C TYR A 314 -4.01 -0.54 -19.24
N ALA A 315 -2.87 -1.20 -19.03
CA ALA A 315 -1.72 -1.18 -19.94
C ALA A 315 -1.57 -2.52 -20.65
N CYS A 316 -2.33 -2.74 -21.73
CA CYS A 316 -2.25 -3.94 -22.56
C CYS A 316 -2.39 -3.60 -24.05
N ILE A 317 -1.56 -4.25 -24.90
CA ILE A 317 -1.65 -4.11 -26.36
C ILE A 317 -2.93 -4.77 -26.89
N LEU A 318 -3.34 -5.88 -26.26
CA LEU A 318 -4.49 -6.67 -26.69
C LEU A 318 -5.82 -6.00 -26.29
N ASN A 319 -6.83 -6.16 -27.11
CA ASN A 319 -8.23 -5.86 -26.78
C ASN A 319 -8.88 -7.19 -26.40
N ILE A 320 -8.83 -7.56 -25.14
CA ILE A 320 -9.27 -8.89 -24.67
C ILE A 320 -10.79 -9.04 -24.61
N GLU A 321 -11.55 -7.95 -24.73
CA GLU A 321 -13.01 -8.00 -24.82
C GLU A 321 -13.53 -8.78 -26.04
N ASN A 322 -12.71 -8.96 -27.08
CA ASN A 322 -13.07 -9.63 -28.34
C ASN A 322 -12.52 -11.06 -28.49
N GLU A 323 -11.81 -11.60 -27.50
CA GLU A 323 -11.18 -12.94 -27.60
C GLU A 323 -11.82 -14.00 -26.68
N SER A 324 -13.02 -13.76 -26.16
CA SER A 324 -13.83 -14.77 -25.45
C SER A 324 -14.88 -15.42 -26.39
N GLU A 325 -14.40 -16.04 -27.47
CA GLU A 325 -15.14 -17.06 -28.23
C GLU A 325 -14.37 -18.39 -28.25
#